data_f9c818347d7e6911d3e9ae64edc562fb
#
_entry.id   f9c818347d7e6911d3e9ae64edc562fb
#
_cell.length_a   1.000
_cell.length_b   1.000
_cell.length_c   1.000
_cell.angle_alpha   90.00
_cell.angle_beta   90.00
_cell.angle_gamma   90.00
#
_symmetry.space_group_name_H-M   'P 1'
#
loop_
_entity.id
_entity.type
_entity.pdbx_description
1 polymer ?
#
loop_
_entity_poly.entity_id
_entity_poly.type
_entity_poly.pdbx_seq_one_letter_code
_entity_poly.pdbx_strand_id
1 'polypeptide(L)'
;MTIDGKPHSHSFFRDGDETRVVEADVIEGKGIEIRSAISGLLVLKSTGSQFHSFVRNDFTTLPEVYDRILSTSVDAGWRWKTMPGVDEVKTEVKKFDETWTKAREITMKTFAEDSSASVQNTMYKMCEQILAAAPSVEAVDYSLPNKHYFEIDLSWHHGLKNTGKDAEVYAPQSNPNGLIKCTVAR
;
A
#
# COMPACT_ATOMS: atom_id res chain seq x y z
N MET A 1 -5.27 -11.01 8.81
CA MET A 1 -3.90 -11.03 8.23
C MET A 1 -2.98 -11.80 9.16
N THR A 2 -2.05 -12.56 8.64
CA THR A 2 -1.04 -13.30 9.45
C THR A 2 0.33 -12.71 9.13
N ILE A 3 1.07 -12.30 10.15
CA ILE A 3 2.41 -11.73 10.04
C ILE A 3 3.37 -12.59 10.86
N ASP A 4 4.45 -13.06 10.25
CA ASP A 4 5.44 -13.96 10.87
C ASP A 4 4.79 -15.18 11.56
N GLY A 5 3.77 -15.77 10.92
CA GLY A 5 3.04 -16.94 11.40
C GLY A 5 2.00 -16.67 12.50
N LYS A 6 1.78 -15.43 12.91
CA LYS A 6 0.83 -15.06 13.96
C LYS A 6 -0.31 -14.18 13.41
N PRO A 7 -1.57 -14.40 13.84
CA PRO A 7 -2.68 -13.51 13.49
C PRO A 7 -2.42 -12.10 13.99
N HIS A 8 -2.65 -11.10 13.11
CA HIS A 8 -2.59 -9.69 13.49
C HIS A 8 -3.93 -9.23 14.07
N SER A 9 -3.91 -8.44 15.16
CA SER A 9 -5.11 -8.11 15.93
C SER A 9 -6.10 -7.19 15.20
N HIS A 10 -5.61 -6.31 14.32
CA HIS A 10 -6.44 -5.25 13.72
C HIS A 10 -6.11 -4.94 12.26
N SER A 11 -5.31 -5.79 11.58
CA SER A 11 -5.01 -5.63 10.16
C SER A 11 -5.52 -6.82 9.36
N PHE A 12 -6.15 -6.52 8.24
CA PHE A 12 -6.86 -7.46 7.39
C PHE A 12 -6.44 -7.25 5.94
N PHE A 13 -6.56 -8.28 5.13
CA PHE A 13 -6.49 -8.19 3.67
C PHE A 13 -7.56 -9.08 3.07
N ARG A 14 -7.96 -8.77 1.85
CA ARG A 14 -8.83 -9.63 1.07
C ARG A 14 -7.98 -10.55 0.22
N ASP A 15 -8.05 -11.83 0.50
CA ASP A 15 -7.25 -12.85 -0.18
C ASP A 15 -7.87 -13.20 -1.54
N GLY A 16 -7.02 -13.31 -2.55
CA GLY A 16 -7.39 -13.76 -3.89
C GLY A 16 -7.93 -12.68 -4.84
N ASP A 17 -8.00 -11.42 -4.43
CA ASP A 17 -8.44 -10.32 -5.32
C ASP A 17 -7.27 -9.67 -6.07
N GLU A 18 -6.06 -9.71 -5.52
CA GLU A 18 -4.90 -9.13 -6.15
C GLU A 18 -4.46 -9.88 -7.40
N THR A 19 -3.99 -9.13 -8.38
CA THR A 19 -3.43 -9.66 -9.62
C THR A 19 -1.94 -9.38 -9.71
N ARG A 20 -1.19 -10.34 -10.28
CA ARG A 20 0.20 -10.16 -10.65
C ARG A 20 0.25 -9.64 -12.09
N VAL A 21 0.95 -8.53 -12.30
CA VAL A 21 1.08 -7.89 -13.62
C VAL A 21 2.54 -7.82 -14.00
N VAL A 22 2.82 -8.06 -15.27
CA VAL A 22 4.15 -7.85 -15.87
C VAL A 22 3.96 -7.14 -17.20
N GLU A 23 4.73 -6.08 -17.40
CA GLU A 23 4.85 -5.34 -18.65
C GLU A 23 6.29 -5.47 -19.14
N ALA A 24 6.48 -5.69 -20.43
CA ALA A 24 7.81 -5.79 -21.01
C ALA A 24 7.83 -5.05 -22.36
N ASP A 25 8.78 -4.11 -22.49
CA ASP A 25 9.07 -3.39 -23.71
C ASP A 25 10.40 -3.88 -24.30
N VAL A 26 10.36 -4.37 -25.53
CA VAL A 26 11.53 -4.82 -26.28
C VAL A 26 11.85 -3.77 -27.32
N ILE A 27 12.96 -3.05 -27.13
CA ILE A 27 13.33 -1.93 -27.99
C ILE A 27 14.67 -2.26 -28.68
N GLU A 28 14.64 -2.31 -30.01
CA GLU A 28 15.85 -2.57 -30.80
C GLU A 28 16.97 -1.59 -30.46
N GLY A 29 18.14 -2.14 -30.13
CA GLY A 29 19.34 -1.36 -29.75
C GLY A 29 19.30 -0.78 -28.32
N LYS A 30 18.20 -0.94 -27.55
CA LYS A 30 18.11 -0.44 -26.18
C LYS A 30 17.96 -1.54 -25.13
N GLY A 31 17.57 -2.75 -25.55
CA GLY A 31 17.36 -3.88 -24.64
C GLY A 31 15.90 -4.07 -24.25
N ILE A 32 15.69 -4.71 -23.11
CA ILE A 32 14.38 -5.10 -22.60
C ILE A 32 14.15 -4.37 -21.27
N GLU A 33 13.10 -3.58 -21.23
CA GLU A 33 12.61 -2.92 -20.01
C GLU A 33 11.45 -3.72 -19.44
N ILE A 34 11.54 -4.12 -18.16
CA ILE A 34 10.51 -4.93 -17.51
C ILE A 34 10.00 -4.19 -16.28
N ARG A 35 8.68 -4.12 -16.15
CA ARG A 35 7.98 -3.69 -14.97
C ARG A 35 7.11 -4.83 -14.44
N SER A 36 7.26 -5.16 -13.17
CA SER A 36 6.39 -6.09 -12.47
C SER A 36 5.54 -5.34 -11.46
N ALA A 37 4.33 -5.86 -11.18
CA ALA A 37 3.44 -5.22 -10.22
C ALA A 37 2.52 -6.20 -9.51
N ILE A 38 2.03 -5.76 -8.35
CA ILE A 38 0.85 -6.26 -7.66
C ILE A 38 -0.23 -5.21 -7.86
N SER A 39 -1.42 -5.59 -8.29
CA SER A 39 -2.55 -4.70 -8.46
C SER A 39 -3.77 -5.19 -7.71
N GLY A 40 -4.47 -4.28 -7.05
CA GLY A 40 -5.74 -4.55 -6.40
C GLY A 40 -5.64 -5.25 -5.04
N LEU A 41 -4.49 -5.27 -4.37
CA LEU A 41 -4.36 -5.86 -3.03
C LEU A 41 -5.13 -5.00 -2.01
N LEU A 42 -6.33 -5.45 -1.66
CA LEU A 42 -7.19 -4.74 -0.71
C LEU A 42 -6.76 -5.02 0.73
N VAL A 43 -6.40 -3.96 1.44
CA VAL A 43 -5.97 -4.02 2.84
C VAL A 43 -6.76 -3.04 3.71
N LEU A 44 -6.92 -3.39 4.98
CA LEU A 44 -7.56 -2.59 6.00
C LEU A 44 -6.88 -2.78 7.34
N LYS A 45 -6.68 -1.70 8.08
CA LYS A 45 -6.44 -1.75 9.52
C LYS A 45 -7.42 -0.84 10.25
N SER A 46 -8.00 -1.34 11.36
CA SER A 46 -9.05 -0.65 12.10
C SER A 46 -8.53 0.40 13.08
N THR A 47 -7.23 0.39 13.38
CA THR A 47 -6.54 1.33 14.27
C THR A 47 -5.06 1.42 13.89
N GLY A 48 -4.31 2.32 14.55
CA GLY A 48 -2.86 2.48 14.31
C GLY A 48 -2.53 3.24 13.02
N SER A 49 -3.46 3.99 12.47
CA SER A 49 -3.24 4.91 11.37
C SER A 49 -3.52 6.34 11.82
N GLN A 50 -2.60 7.23 11.52
CA GLN A 50 -2.64 8.62 11.96
C GLN A 50 -2.48 9.55 10.76
N PHE A 51 -2.88 10.80 10.94
CA PHE A 51 -2.57 11.88 10.01
C PHE A 51 -2.48 13.20 10.78
N HIS A 52 -1.27 13.61 11.12
CA HIS A 52 -1.01 14.80 11.92
C HIS A 52 0.38 15.39 11.61
N SER A 53 0.68 16.53 12.20
CA SER A 53 1.97 17.23 12.07
C SER A 53 2.31 17.63 10.63
N PHE A 54 1.31 17.84 9.79
CA PHE A 54 1.48 18.40 8.45
C PHE A 54 1.53 19.93 8.53
N VAL A 55 2.09 20.55 7.48
CA VAL A 55 2.16 22.01 7.39
C VAL A 55 0.76 22.61 7.36
N ARG A 56 0.49 23.56 8.25
CA ARG A 56 -0.79 24.26 8.34
C ARG A 56 -0.62 25.72 7.93
N ASN A 57 -1.62 26.25 7.22
CA ASN A 57 -1.74 27.66 6.83
C ASN A 57 -3.21 28.06 6.82
N ASP A 58 -3.52 29.31 6.41
CA ASP A 58 -4.87 29.87 6.39
C ASP A 58 -5.87 29.12 5.51
N PHE A 59 -5.38 28.27 4.58
CA PHE A 59 -6.19 27.45 3.69
C PHE A 59 -6.36 26.02 4.16
N THR A 60 -5.72 25.62 5.26
CA THR A 60 -5.78 24.26 5.78
C THR A 60 -7.08 24.05 6.56
N THR A 61 -7.99 23.28 5.98
CA THR A 61 -9.28 22.91 6.61
C THR A 61 -9.27 21.53 7.26
N LEU A 62 -8.24 20.72 6.93
CA LEU A 62 -8.15 19.34 7.39
C LEU A 62 -7.76 19.28 8.88
N PRO A 63 -8.50 18.53 9.72
CA PRO A 63 -8.14 18.31 11.11
C PRO A 63 -7.00 17.30 11.24
N GLU A 64 -6.27 17.38 12.34
CA GLU A 64 -5.34 16.32 12.74
C GLU A 64 -6.11 15.12 13.28
N VAL A 65 -5.65 13.92 12.92
CA VAL A 65 -6.26 12.65 13.32
C VAL A 65 -5.18 11.75 13.91
N TYR A 66 -5.37 11.32 15.13
CA TYR A 66 -4.39 10.51 15.87
C TYR A 66 -4.72 9.02 15.88
N ASP A 67 -5.91 8.65 15.46
CA ASP A 67 -6.29 7.27 15.16
C ASP A 67 -7.46 7.21 14.19
N ARG A 68 -7.37 6.33 13.18
CA ARG A 68 -8.44 6.13 12.19
C ARG A 68 -8.34 4.77 11.53
N ILE A 69 -9.45 4.32 10.95
CA ILE A 69 -9.45 3.21 10.00
C ILE A 69 -8.68 3.63 8.74
N LEU A 70 -7.75 2.80 8.30
CA LEU A 70 -7.06 2.95 7.02
C LEU A 70 -7.40 1.77 6.13
N SER A 71 -8.01 2.04 4.98
CA SER A 71 -8.27 1.05 3.94
C SER A 71 -7.83 1.58 2.59
N THR A 72 -7.24 0.70 1.80
CA THR A 72 -6.80 1.01 0.45
C THR A 72 -6.72 -0.25 -0.41
N SER A 73 -6.79 -0.05 -1.73
CA SER A 73 -6.44 -1.06 -2.71
C SER A 73 -5.02 -0.76 -3.20
N VAL A 74 -4.08 -1.57 -2.78
CA VAL A 74 -2.65 -1.34 -3.09
C VAL A 74 -2.36 -1.73 -4.53
N ASP A 75 -1.85 -0.77 -5.30
CA ASP A 75 -1.09 -1.03 -6.51
C ASP A 75 0.38 -0.73 -6.23
N ALA A 76 1.23 -1.74 -6.35
CA ALA A 76 2.67 -1.65 -6.12
C ALA A 76 3.42 -2.16 -7.35
N GLY A 77 4.23 -1.31 -7.96
CA GLY A 77 5.03 -1.65 -9.12
C GLY A 77 6.53 -1.51 -8.86
N TRP A 78 7.32 -2.27 -9.58
CA TRP A 78 8.77 -2.11 -9.57
C TRP A 78 9.35 -2.31 -10.95
N ARG A 79 10.29 -1.44 -11.30
CA ARG A 79 11.03 -1.48 -12.56
C ARG A 79 12.37 -2.16 -12.35
N TRP A 80 12.63 -3.13 -13.20
CA TRP A 80 13.91 -3.82 -13.23
C TRP A 80 14.97 -2.99 -13.96
N LYS A 81 16.23 -3.22 -13.65
CA LYS A 81 17.32 -2.71 -14.47
C LYS A 81 17.16 -3.22 -15.90
N THR A 82 17.40 -2.35 -16.89
CA THR A 82 17.31 -2.71 -18.30
C THR A 82 18.18 -3.93 -18.60
N MET A 83 17.63 -4.92 -19.26
CA MET A 83 18.32 -6.16 -19.63
C MET A 83 18.78 -6.10 -21.08
N PRO A 84 20.04 -6.45 -21.39
CA PRO A 84 20.56 -6.36 -22.76
C PRO A 84 19.80 -7.23 -23.76
N GLY A 85 19.28 -8.38 -23.32
CA GLY A 85 18.57 -9.32 -24.19
C GLY A 85 17.88 -10.45 -23.44
N VAL A 86 17.30 -11.36 -24.21
CA VAL A 86 16.47 -12.46 -23.68
C VAL A 86 17.28 -13.42 -22.79
N ASP A 87 18.56 -13.60 -23.04
CA ASP A 87 19.38 -14.51 -22.23
C ASP A 87 19.58 -13.96 -20.82
N GLU A 88 19.72 -12.64 -20.66
CA GLU A 88 19.73 -12.00 -19.34
C GLU A 88 18.39 -12.21 -18.64
N VAL A 89 17.27 -12.04 -19.32
CA VAL A 89 15.93 -12.31 -18.75
C VAL A 89 15.83 -13.75 -18.24
N LYS A 90 16.34 -14.74 -18.99
CA LYS A 90 16.32 -16.14 -18.56
C LYS A 90 17.14 -16.38 -17.28
N THR A 91 18.24 -15.67 -17.10
CA THR A 91 19.07 -15.79 -15.89
C THR A 91 18.39 -15.22 -14.66
N GLU A 92 17.51 -14.23 -14.85
CA GLU A 92 16.79 -13.54 -13.78
C GLU A 92 15.44 -14.20 -13.38
N VAL A 93 14.98 -15.27 -14.10
CA VAL A 93 13.66 -15.87 -13.95
C VAL A 93 13.27 -16.15 -12.48
N LYS A 94 14.17 -16.75 -11.69
CA LYS A 94 13.91 -17.03 -10.27
C LYS A 94 13.71 -15.76 -9.44
N LYS A 95 14.42 -14.70 -9.79
CA LYS A 95 14.33 -13.42 -9.06
C LYS A 95 12.99 -12.73 -9.27
N PHE A 96 12.29 -12.96 -10.39
CA PHE A 96 10.96 -12.41 -10.60
C PHE A 96 9.96 -12.92 -9.54
N ASP A 97 9.96 -14.23 -9.29
CA ASP A 97 9.08 -14.82 -8.28
C ASP A 97 9.48 -14.47 -6.85
N GLU A 98 10.78 -14.52 -6.56
CA GLU A 98 11.31 -14.13 -5.25
C GLU A 98 11.00 -12.66 -4.92
N THR A 99 11.18 -11.76 -5.90
CA THR A 99 10.90 -10.33 -5.70
C THR A 99 9.41 -10.08 -5.53
N TRP A 100 8.54 -10.75 -6.30
CA TRP A 100 7.10 -10.63 -6.12
C TRP A 100 6.67 -11.05 -4.71
N THR A 101 7.16 -12.20 -4.25
CA THR A 101 6.87 -12.70 -2.90
C THR A 101 7.35 -11.70 -1.84
N LYS A 102 8.60 -11.24 -1.92
CA LYS A 102 9.16 -10.27 -0.99
C LYS A 102 8.41 -8.93 -1.00
N ALA A 103 8.09 -8.41 -2.19
CA ALA A 103 7.34 -7.16 -2.30
C ALA A 103 5.96 -7.25 -1.65
N ARG A 104 5.24 -8.37 -1.85
CA ARG A 104 3.96 -8.64 -1.21
C ARG A 104 4.09 -8.75 0.31
N GLU A 105 5.04 -9.52 0.80
CA GLU A 105 5.30 -9.70 2.23
C GLU A 105 5.68 -8.37 2.92
N ILE A 106 6.61 -7.60 2.33
CA ILE A 106 7.01 -6.28 2.83
C ILE A 106 5.81 -5.34 2.88
N THR A 107 5.01 -5.31 1.81
CA THR A 107 3.81 -4.47 1.74
C THR A 107 2.84 -4.80 2.88
N MET A 108 2.49 -6.07 3.04
CA MET A 108 1.54 -6.51 4.06
C MET A 108 2.09 -6.29 5.48
N LYS A 109 3.35 -6.63 5.72
CA LYS A 109 3.98 -6.49 7.03
C LYS A 109 4.10 -5.02 7.43
N THR A 110 4.65 -4.17 6.54
CA THR A 110 4.79 -2.74 6.83
C THR A 110 3.44 -2.07 7.01
N PHE A 111 2.44 -2.41 6.17
CA PHE A 111 1.08 -1.89 6.36
C PHE A 111 0.50 -2.26 7.73
N ALA A 112 0.69 -3.50 8.17
CA ALA A 112 0.14 -3.98 9.44
C ALA A 112 0.83 -3.35 10.65
N GLU A 113 2.15 -3.32 10.67
CA GLU A 113 2.96 -3.02 11.85
C GLU A 113 3.34 -1.53 11.98
N ASP A 114 3.40 -0.77 10.87
CA ASP A 114 3.84 0.62 10.90
C ASP A 114 2.80 1.54 11.57
N SER A 115 3.17 2.14 12.67
CA SER A 115 2.41 3.22 13.33
C SER A 115 2.92 4.56 12.83
N SER A 116 2.52 4.92 11.62
CA SER A 116 3.00 6.11 10.92
C SER A 116 2.06 7.29 11.06
N ALA A 117 2.63 8.48 11.17
CA ALA A 117 1.89 9.74 11.14
C ALA A 117 1.27 10.06 9.76
N SER A 118 1.63 9.33 8.71
CA SER A 118 1.08 9.50 7.37
C SER A 118 1.25 8.27 6.49
N VAL A 119 0.30 8.06 5.57
CA VAL A 119 0.39 7.00 4.55
C VAL A 119 1.61 7.19 3.65
N GLN A 120 1.98 8.44 3.37
CA GLN A 120 3.16 8.78 2.57
C GLN A 120 4.43 8.19 3.16
N ASN A 121 4.62 8.32 4.48
CA ASN A 121 5.78 7.76 5.16
C ASN A 121 5.78 6.22 5.12
N THR A 122 4.63 5.58 5.31
CA THR A 122 4.49 4.13 5.20
C THR A 122 4.88 3.63 3.79
N MET A 123 4.39 4.32 2.75
CA MET A 123 4.74 3.99 1.35
C MET A 123 6.24 4.13 1.10
N TYR A 124 6.86 5.20 1.59
CA TYR A 124 8.29 5.44 1.44
C TYR A 124 9.11 4.29 2.07
N LYS A 125 8.76 3.89 3.28
CA LYS A 125 9.38 2.74 3.97
C LYS A 125 9.23 1.43 3.19
N MET A 126 8.06 1.18 2.60
CA MET A 126 7.83 0.00 1.75
C MET A 126 8.73 0.03 0.52
N CYS A 127 8.84 1.17 -0.16
CA CYS A 127 9.73 1.32 -1.32
C CYS A 127 11.19 1.03 -0.97
N GLU A 128 11.69 1.62 0.11
CA GLU A 128 13.08 1.41 0.56
C GLU A 128 13.38 -0.05 0.90
N GLN A 129 12.45 -0.72 1.60
CA GLN A 129 12.62 -2.12 1.96
C GLN A 129 12.63 -3.04 0.73
N ILE A 130 11.76 -2.80 -0.26
CA ILE A 130 11.74 -3.57 -1.51
C ILE A 130 13.04 -3.34 -2.31
N LEU A 131 13.48 -2.09 -2.44
CA LEU A 131 14.75 -1.78 -3.09
C LEU A 131 15.92 -2.49 -2.38
N ALA A 132 15.97 -2.48 -1.06
CA ALA A 132 17.01 -3.18 -0.29
C ALA A 132 16.97 -4.70 -0.51
N ALA A 133 15.77 -5.30 -0.56
CA ALA A 133 15.57 -6.74 -0.71
C ALA A 133 15.79 -7.26 -2.14
N ALA A 134 15.71 -6.38 -3.16
CA ALA A 134 15.79 -6.75 -4.58
C ALA A 134 16.81 -5.86 -5.34
N PRO A 135 18.11 -6.20 -5.32
CA PRO A 135 19.17 -5.39 -5.93
C PRO A 135 19.06 -5.20 -7.46
N SER A 136 18.34 -6.09 -8.16
CA SER A 136 18.08 -5.99 -9.60
C SER A 136 16.94 -5.02 -9.95
N VAL A 137 16.20 -4.52 -8.95
CA VAL A 137 15.16 -3.50 -9.10
C VAL A 137 15.79 -2.12 -8.98
N GLU A 138 15.44 -1.19 -9.87
CA GLU A 138 15.97 0.18 -9.87
C GLU A 138 15.00 1.21 -9.33
N ALA A 139 13.69 0.96 -9.41
CA ALA A 139 12.66 1.85 -8.89
C ALA A 139 11.45 1.07 -8.41
N VAL A 140 10.79 1.58 -7.35
CA VAL A 140 9.54 1.06 -6.80
C VAL A 140 8.52 2.18 -6.75
N ASP A 141 7.30 1.92 -7.17
CA ASP A 141 6.18 2.85 -7.12
C ASP A 141 4.97 2.24 -6.40
N TYR A 142 4.25 3.09 -5.70
CA TYR A 142 2.97 2.78 -5.08
C TYR A 142 1.88 3.74 -5.51
N SER A 143 0.66 3.22 -5.61
CA SER A 143 -0.56 3.99 -5.80
C SER A 143 -1.62 3.47 -4.83
N LEU A 144 -2.02 4.30 -3.89
CA LEU A 144 -2.95 3.97 -2.82
C LEU A 144 -4.16 4.91 -2.87
N PRO A 145 -5.28 4.51 -3.49
CA PRO A 145 -6.54 5.22 -3.33
C PRO A 145 -7.02 5.11 -1.89
N ASN A 146 -7.32 6.24 -1.25
CA ASN A 146 -7.78 6.26 0.13
C ASN A 146 -9.27 5.92 0.20
N LYS A 147 -9.61 4.77 0.80
CA LYS A 147 -10.99 4.31 1.00
C LYS A 147 -11.43 4.66 2.40
N HIS A 148 -12.39 5.59 2.52
CA HIS A 148 -12.85 6.06 3.81
C HIS A 148 -13.98 5.22 4.40
N TYR A 149 -14.04 5.22 5.74
CA TYR A 149 -15.10 4.67 6.55
C TYR A 149 -15.64 5.80 7.43
N PHE A 150 -16.93 6.10 7.33
CA PHE A 150 -17.56 7.15 8.14
C PHE A 150 -18.41 6.54 9.24
N GLU A 151 -18.32 7.11 10.43
CA GLU A 151 -19.18 6.77 11.55
C GLU A 151 -20.66 7.01 11.18
N ILE A 152 -21.53 6.08 11.56
CA ILE A 152 -22.98 6.22 11.34
C ILE A 152 -23.58 6.81 12.60
N ASP A 153 -24.38 7.87 12.47
CA ASP A 153 -25.21 8.37 13.59
C ASP A 153 -26.29 7.33 13.93
N LEU A 154 -26.22 6.79 15.13
CA LEU A 154 -27.17 5.83 15.69
C LEU A 154 -27.97 6.42 16.88
N SER A 155 -27.92 7.73 17.09
CA SER A 155 -28.62 8.39 18.22
C SER A 155 -30.13 8.22 18.16
N TRP A 156 -30.70 8.02 16.98
CA TRP A 156 -32.10 7.71 16.74
C TRP A 156 -32.53 6.36 17.33
N HIS A 157 -31.60 5.43 17.56
CA HIS A 157 -31.87 4.13 18.16
C HIS A 157 -31.59 4.18 19.68
N HIS A 158 -32.56 4.63 20.44
CA HIS A 158 -32.51 4.75 21.92
C HIS A 158 -31.30 5.56 22.44
N GLY A 159 -30.81 6.54 21.67
CA GLY A 159 -29.66 7.37 22.05
C GLY A 159 -28.31 6.64 21.99
N LEU A 160 -28.21 5.58 21.21
CA LEU A 160 -26.98 4.82 21.06
C LEU A 160 -25.85 5.72 20.57
N LYS A 161 -24.77 5.75 21.32
CA LYS A 161 -23.56 6.50 20.98
C LYS A 161 -22.65 5.69 20.07
N ASN A 162 -22.39 6.22 18.86
CA ASN A 162 -21.50 5.60 17.87
C ASN A 162 -20.58 6.66 17.28
N THR A 163 -19.79 7.33 18.11
CA THR A 163 -18.89 8.40 17.67
C THR A 163 -17.53 8.35 18.38
N GLY A 164 -16.46 8.72 17.71
CA GLY A 164 -15.11 8.77 18.23
C GLY A 164 -14.65 7.41 18.79
N LYS A 165 -14.21 7.40 20.04
CA LYS A 165 -13.72 6.17 20.70
C LYS A 165 -14.83 5.12 20.96
N ASP A 166 -16.08 5.52 20.91
CA ASP A 166 -17.23 4.63 21.11
C ASP A 166 -17.83 4.16 19.76
N ALA A 167 -17.22 4.52 18.63
CA ALA A 167 -17.68 4.12 17.31
C ALA A 167 -17.32 2.65 17.00
N GLU A 168 -18.34 1.85 16.69
CA GLU A 168 -18.23 0.44 16.32
C GLU A 168 -18.86 0.15 14.95
N VAL A 169 -19.72 1.06 14.45
CA VAL A 169 -20.45 0.89 13.19
C VAL A 169 -20.08 2.00 12.20
N TYR A 170 -19.66 1.59 11.02
CA TYR A 170 -19.16 2.47 9.97
C TYR A 170 -19.81 2.20 8.63
N ALA A 171 -20.00 3.25 7.83
CA ALA A 171 -20.36 3.17 6.42
C ALA A 171 -19.10 3.21 5.55
N PRO A 172 -18.78 2.12 4.83
CA PRO A 172 -17.69 2.15 3.85
C PRO A 172 -18.06 3.04 2.67
N GLN A 173 -17.11 3.84 2.19
CA GLN A 173 -17.30 4.64 0.99
C GLN A 173 -16.86 3.83 -0.25
N SER A 174 -17.73 3.76 -1.26
CA SER A 174 -17.47 3.02 -2.49
C SER A 174 -16.41 3.67 -3.37
N ASN A 175 -16.35 5.01 -3.38
CA ASN A 175 -15.39 5.77 -4.14
C ASN A 175 -14.23 6.25 -3.26
N PRO A 176 -12.96 6.21 -3.76
CA PRO A 176 -11.84 6.77 -3.05
C PRO A 176 -11.92 8.30 -2.99
N ASN A 177 -11.58 8.88 -1.83
CA ASN A 177 -11.50 10.31 -1.61
C ASN A 177 -10.03 10.73 -1.52
N GLY A 178 -9.32 10.67 -2.62
CA GLY A 178 -7.92 11.00 -2.74
C GLY A 178 -7.08 9.81 -3.20
N LEU A 179 -6.01 10.14 -3.89
CA LEU A 179 -5.04 9.19 -4.41
C LEU A 179 -3.65 9.59 -3.93
N ILE A 180 -2.99 8.69 -3.25
CA ILE A 180 -1.63 8.91 -2.75
C ILE A 180 -0.67 8.07 -3.60
N LYS A 181 0.37 8.71 -4.14
CA LYS A 181 1.40 8.05 -4.95
C LYS A 181 2.79 8.36 -4.43
N CYS A 182 3.68 7.40 -4.57
CA CYS A 182 5.10 7.53 -4.24
C CYS A 182 5.92 6.73 -5.24
N THR A 183 7.06 7.27 -5.65
CA THR A 183 8.08 6.54 -6.42
C THR A 183 9.43 6.79 -5.78
N VAL A 184 10.18 5.74 -5.52
CA VAL A 184 11.56 5.80 -5.02
C VAL A 184 12.45 5.04 -5.99
N ALA A 185 13.55 5.65 -6.40
CA ALA A 185 14.56 5.07 -7.26
C ALA A 185 15.93 5.06 -6.57
N ARG A 186 16.82 4.19 -7.04
CA ARG A 186 18.24 4.14 -6.63
C ARG A 186 19.01 5.33 -7.19
#